data_27516d4b8d2e109158bdf6a0a0448c50
#
_entry.id   27516d4b8d2e109158bdf6a0a0448c50
#
_cell.length_a   1.000
_cell.length_b   1.000
_cell.length_c   1.000
_cell.angle_alpha   90.00
_cell.angle_beta   90.00
_cell.angle_gamma   90.00
#
_symmetry.space_group_name_H-M   'P 1'
#
loop_
_entity.id
_entity.type
_entity.pdbx_description
1 polymer ?
#
loop_
_entity_poly.entity_id
_entity_poly.type
_entity_poly.pdbx_seq_one_letter_code
_entity_poly.pdbx_strand_id
1 'polypeptide(L)'
;MILADKIIRLRKKNGWSQEELAERMNVSRQAVSKWEAAQTTPDLEKILMLSKLFGVSTDYLLKDELEQEEFTGDTLEPVTRRLTMEEANTYLAHREWAAGRIALATLLCILSPICLFLLGAMSEVSDSGINENFLGFCGLTILLVLVAIAVAIYIYVGFKNSPYEFLDKEHFELAYGVSGMVREKQKAFKGTYMKGNIIGTCLCILAPIVLLLGIFTINTLVSAGFLCAMLLIIGIAVGIFVKVGVQWASMERLLLEGEFAPKSKNESKLAGTITTVYWLLATAVYLVWSFASSKWGITWILWPIAGILHAAVMAIVSLFEEKEEKK
;
A
#
# COMPACT_ATOMS: atom_id res chain seq x y z
N MET A 1 -5.69 44.80 -17.51
CA MET A 1 -5.23 44.41 -18.88
C MET A 1 -6.38 43.71 -19.59
N ILE A 2 -6.87 44.23 -20.72
CA ILE A 2 -8.04 43.66 -21.41
C ILE A 2 -7.71 42.33 -22.11
N LEU A 3 -8.72 41.52 -22.40
CA LEU A 3 -8.59 40.22 -23.06
C LEU A 3 -7.71 40.26 -24.32
N ALA A 4 -7.89 41.27 -25.17
CA ALA A 4 -7.11 41.45 -26.40
C ALA A 4 -5.60 41.53 -26.14
N ASP A 5 -5.18 42.33 -25.15
CA ASP A 5 -3.77 42.48 -24.77
C ASP A 5 -3.19 41.14 -24.21
N LYS A 6 -4.00 40.39 -23.47
CA LYS A 6 -3.63 39.10 -22.94
C LYS A 6 -3.40 38.06 -24.04
N ILE A 7 -4.28 38.04 -25.05
CA ILE A 7 -4.12 37.15 -26.21
C ILE A 7 -2.82 37.50 -26.96
N ILE A 8 -2.57 38.79 -27.23
CA ILE A 8 -1.34 39.24 -27.90
C ILE A 8 -0.09 38.82 -27.10
N ARG A 9 -0.12 39.06 -25.77
CA ARG A 9 1.01 38.74 -24.88
C ARG A 9 1.30 37.25 -24.86
N LEU A 10 0.27 36.42 -24.66
CA LEU A 10 0.41 34.96 -24.59
C LEU A 10 0.87 34.35 -25.91
N ARG A 11 0.31 34.83 -27.05
CA ARG A 11 0.74 34.42 -28.38
C ARG A 11 2.21 34.75 -28.63
N LYS A 12 2.62 36.02 -28.36
CA LYS A 12 4.03 36.44 -28.52
C LYS A 12 4.98 35.68 -27.61
N LYS A 13 4.58 35.39 -26.36
CA LYS A 13 5.35 34.59 -25.41
C LYS A 13 5.63 33.18 -25.92
N ASN A 14 4.67 32.59 -26.64
CA ASN A 14 4.82 31.27 -27.27
C ASN A 14 5.50 31.34 -28.66
N GLY A 15 5.90 32.55 -29.16
CA GLY A 15 6.56 32.73 -30.42
C GLY A 15 5.65 32.55 -31.66
N TRP A 16 4.32 32.55 -31.49
CA TRP A 16 3.39 32.24 -32.56
C TRP A 16 2.99 33.50 -33.36
N SER A 17 2.81 33.31 -34.68
CA SER A 17 2.15 34.27 -35.54
C SER A 17 0.63 34.26 -35.34
N GLN A 18 -0.10 35.27 -35.81
CA GLN A 18 -1.56 35.26 -35.80
C GLN A 18 -2.14 34.08 -36.60
N GLU A 19 -1.44 33.65 -37.63
CA GLU A 19 -1.84 32.55 -38.50
C GLU A 19 -1.69 31.19 -37.78
N GLU A 20 -0.59 30.98 -37.07
CA GLU A 20 -0.38 29.79 -36.23
C GLU A 20 -1.36 29.69 -35.08
N LEU A 21 -1.70 30.82 -34.42
CA LEU A 21 -2.75 30.83 -33.40
C LEU A 21 -4.12 30.48 -34.00
N ALA A 22 -4.43 31.02 -35.18
CA ALA A 22 -5.69 30.75 -35.89
C ALA A 22 -5.82 29.28 -36.27
N GLU A 23 -4.74 28.65 -36.75
CA GLU A 23 -4.68 27.23 -37.08
C GLU A 23 -4.92 26.35 -35.82
N ARG A 24 -4.22 26.63 -34.71
CA ARG A 24 -4.37 25.90 -33.45
C ARG A 24 -5.76 26.04 -32.84
N MET A 25 -6.41 27.19 -33.06
CA MET A 25 -7.75 27.50 -32.57
C MET A 25 -8.85 27.04 -33.53
N ASN A 26 -8.48 26.52 -34.70
CA ASN A 26 -9.39 26.17 -35.79
C ASN A 26 -10.35 27.33 -36.16
N VAL A 27 -9.78 28.53 -36.36
CA VAL A 27 -10.48 29.74 -36.76
C VAL A 27 -9.74 30.44 -37.89
N SER A 28 -10.36 31.45 -38.51
CA SER A 28 -9.69 32.25 -39.54
C SER A 28 -8.67 33.22 -38.90
N ARG A 29 -7.57 33.53 -39.60
CA ARG A 29 -6.62 34.58 -39.20
C ARG A 29 -7.32 35.95 -38.95
N GLN A 30 -8.36 36.24 -39.72
CA GLN A 30 -9.15 37.47 -39.53
C GLN A 30 -9.85 37.48 -38.16
N ALA A 31 -10.34 36.36 -37.66
CA ALA A 31 -10.95 36.27 -36.34
C ALA A 31 -9.93 36.60 -35.24
N VAL A 32 -8.73 35.99 -35.28
CA VAL A 32 -7.64 36.28 -34.32
C VAL A 32 -7.25 37.77 -34.39
N SER A 33 -7.11 38.34 -35.62
CA SER A 33 -6.78 39.75 -35.79
C SER A 33 -7.84 40.67 -35.17
N LYS A 34 -9.14 40.35 -35.30
CA LYS A 34 -10.23 41.12 -34.69
C LYS A 34 -10.23 40.99 -33.15
N TRP A 35 -9.91 39.83 -32.61
CA TRP A 35 -9.79 39.62 -31.16
C TRP A 35 -8.63 40.44 -30.58
N GLU A 36 -7.48 40.43 -31.22
CA GLU A 36 -6.30 41.22 -30.83
C GLU A 36 -6.49 42.73 -30.98
N ALA A 37 -7.33 43.15 -31.95
CA ALA A 37 -7.70 44.54 -32.13
C ALA A 37 -8.87 45.00 -31.24
N ALA A 38 -9.37 44.14 -30.33
CA ALA A 38 -10.54 44.38 -29.49
C ALA A 38 -11.83 44.76 -30.28
N GLN A 39 -11.91 44.38 -31.56
CA GLN A 39 -13.08 44.63 -32.41
C GLN A 39 -14.20 43.61 -32.18
N THR A 40 -13.84 42.39 -31.77
CA THR A 40 -14.76 41.31 -31.40
C THR A 40 -14.21 40.51 -30.24
N THR A 41 -15.11 39.98 -29.44
CA THR A 41 -14.73 39.06 -28.32
C THR A 41 -14.93 37.64 -28.79
N PRO A 42 -13.98 36.72 -28.49
CA PRO A 42 -14.18 35.28 -28.67
C PRO A 42 -15.41 34.80 -27.89
N ASP A 43 -16.13 33.84 -28.42
CA ASP A 43 -17.19 33.15 -27.67
C ASP A 43 -16.62 32.31 -26.50
N LEU A 44 -17.52 31.88 -25.63
CA LEU A 44 -17.13 31.13 -24.41
C LEU A 44 -16.34 29.86 -24.75
N GLU A 45 -16.70 29.16 -25.83
CA GLU A 45 -16.02 27.94 -26.25
C GLU A 45 -14.58 28.27 -26.69
N LYS A 46 -14.38 29.37 -27.43
CA LYS A 46 -13.05 29.82 -27.83
C LYS A 46 -12.21 30.32 -26.64
N ILE A 47 -12.85 30.96 -25.65
CA ILE A 47 -12.15 31.36 -24.40
C ILE A 47 -11.67 30.14 -23.65
N LEU A 48 -12.47 29.07 -23.53
CA LEU A 48 -12.06 27.79 -22.93
C LEU A 48 -10.93 27.14 -23.72
N MET A 49 -10.96 27.21 -25.05
CA MET A 49 -9.86 26.72 -25.89
C MET A 49 -8.58 27.52 -25.69
N LEU A 50 -8.66 28.87 -25.63
CA LEU A 50 -7.53 29.76 -25.36
C LEU A 50 -6.90 29.46 -23.98
N SER A 51 -7.73 29.27 -22.96
CA SER A 51 -7.31 28.90 -21.62
C SER A 51 -6.47 27.60 -21.65
N LYS A 52 -6.98 26.57 -22.31
CA LYS A 52 -6.28 25.29 -22.47
C LYS A 52 -5.01 25.43 -23.31
N LEU A 53 -5.07 26.15 -24.42
CA LEU A 53 -3.96 26.31 -25.36
C LEU A 53 -2.78 27.04 -24.73
N PHE A 54 -3.06 28.07 -23.93
CA PHE A 54 -2.03 28.88 -23.26
C PHE A 54 -1.68 28.42 -21.85
N GLY A 55 -2.42 27.44 -21.26
CA GLY A 55 -2.20 26.95 -19.89
C GLY A 55 -2.51 28.01 -18.83
N VAL A 56 -3.46 28.91 -19.06
CA VAL A 56 -3.86 30.00 -18.16
C VAL A 56 -5.31 29.84 -17.72
N SER A 57 -5.67 30.37 -16.54
CA SER A 57 -7.04 30.28 -16.04
C SER A 57 -8.02 31.10 -16.92
N THR A 58 -9.27 30.63 -17.04
CA THR A 58 -10.33 31.40 -17.68
C THR A 58 -10.59 32.71 -16.96
N ASP A 59 -10.43 32.71 -15.64
CA ASP A 59 -10.54 33.92 -14.80
C ASP A 59 -9.46 34.94 -15.16
N TYR A 60 -8.23 34.49 -15.41
CA TYR A 60 -7.17 35.37 -15.89
C TYR A 60 -7.55 36.00 -17.24
N LEU A 61 -8.11 35.24 -18.17
CA LEU A 61 -8.49 35.75 -19.47
C LEU A 61 -9.65 36.76 -19.36
N LEU A 62 -10.65 36.52 -18.52
CA LEU A 62 -11.90 37.27 -18.47
C LEU A 62 -11.88 38.49 -17.52
N LYS A 63 -11.09 38.46 -16.43
CA LYS A 63 -11.04 39.52 -15.43
C LYS A 63 -9.90 40.49 -15.74
N ASP A 64 -10.20 41.74 -16.08
CA ASP A 64 -9.21 42.76 -16.45
C ASP A 64 -8.26 43.15 -15.29
N GLU A 65 -8.68 42.89 -14.05
CA GLU A 65 -7.96 43.22 -12.84
C GLU A 65 -6.76 42.27 -12.59
N LEU A 66 -6.80 41.05 -13.16
CA LEU A 66 -5.75 40.04 -13.00
C LEU A 66 -4.65 40.28 -14.05
N GLU A 67 -3.54 40.91 -13.63
CA GLU A 67 -2.37 41.16 -14.48
C GLU A 67 -1.30 40.05 -14.40
N GLN A 68 -1.24 39.32 -13.31
CA GLN A 68 -0.36 38.18 -13.19
C GLN A 68 -0.99 36.97 -13.86
N GLU A 69 -0.19 36.30 -14.71
CA GLU A 69 -0.57 35.03 -15.31
C GLU A 69 -0.79 34.03 -14.20
N GLU A 70 -2.03 33.79 -13.78
CA GLU A 70 -2.39 32.58 -13.08
C GLU A 70 -2.31 31.44 -14.08
N PHE A 71 -1.15 30.82 -14.14
CA PHE A 71 -1.06 29.52 -14.78
C PHE A 71 -2.05 28.62 -14.03
N THR A 72 -3.11 28.21 -14.69
CA THR A 72 -3.63 26.89 -14.38
C THR A 72 -2.42 26.01 -14.63
N GLY A 73 -1.76 25.63 -13.55
CA GLY A 73 -1.04 24.37 -13.62
C GLY A 73 -2.07 23.33 -14.04
N ASP A 74 -2.33 23.23 -15.32
CA ASP A 74 -2.65 22.00 -15.95
C ASP A 74 -1.32 21.19 -15.91
N THR A 75 -0.91 20.82 -14.69
CA THR A 75 -0.81 19.39 -14.48
C THR A 75 -2.08 18.86 -15.12
N LEU A 76 -1.95 18.29 -16.33
CA LEU A 76 -2.88 17.29 -16.83
C LEU A 76 -3.36 16.61 -15.56
N GLU A 77 -4.57 16.97 -15.06
CA GLU A 77 -5.14 16.18 -13.99
C GLU A 77 -5.06 14.80 -14.57
N PRO A 78 -4.23 13.93 -14.00
CA PRO A 78 -4.06 12.59 -14.55
C PRO A 78 -5.48 12.12 -14.68
N VAL A 79 -5.88 11.67 -15.88
CA VAL A 79 -7.27 11.29 -16.19
C VAL A 79 -7.68 10.38 -15.06
N THR A 80 -8.32 10.97 -14.04
CA THR A 80 -8.57 10.28 -12.77
C THR A 80 -9.61 9.26 -13.13
N ARG A 81 -9.19 8.00 -13.15
CA ARG A 81 -10.08 6.89 -13.48
C ARG A 81 -11.22 6.90 -12.47
N ARG A 82 -12.45 7.05 -12.96
CA ARG A 82 -13.65 6.99 -12.12
C ARG A 82 -14.05 5.55 -11.92
N LEU A 83 -14.03 5.11 -10.66
CA LEU A 83 -14.46 3.77 -10.29
C LEU A 83 -15.99 3.72 -10.17
N THR A 84 -16.61 2.90 -11.01
CA THR A 84 -18.06 2.72 -11.03
C THR A 84 -18.53 1.85 -9.84
N MET A 85 -19.85 1.88 -9.57
CA MET A 85 -20.49 1.04 -8.53
C MET A 85 -20.27 -0.45 -8.81
N GLU A 86 -20.35 -0.87 -10.07
CA GLU A 86 -20.18 -2.26 -10.49
C GLU A 86 -18.72 -2.72 -10.31
N GLU A 87 -17.74 -1.91 -10.74
CA GLU A 87 -16.31 -2.20 -10.56
C GLU A 87 -15.95 -2.30 -9.07
N ALA A 88 -16.47 -1.39 -8.23
CA ALA A 88 -16.24 -1.44 -6.79
C ALA A 88 -16.82 -2.71 -6.15
N ASN A 89 -18.03 -3.11 -6.53
CA ASN A 89 -18.64 -4.36 -6.04
C ASN A 89 -17.85 -5.59 -6.50
N THR A 90 -17.44 -5.63 -7.77
CA THR A 90 -16.64 -6.72 -8.33
C THR A 90 -15.29 -6.82 -7.63
N TYR A 91 -14.63 -5.69 -7.37
CA TYR A 91 -13.39 -5.64 -6.61
C TYR A 91 -13.58 -6.21 -5.19
N LEU A 92 -14.59 -5.76 -4.45
CA LEU A 92 -14.84 -6.24 -3.08
C LEU A 92 -15.14 -7.74 -3.04
N ALA A 93 -15.97 -8.25 -3.97
CA ALA A 93 -16.24 -9.69 -4.09
C ALA A 93 -14.98 -10.49 -4.42
N HIS A 94 -14.14 -9.96 -5.32
CA HIS A 94 -12.85 -10.57 -5.64
C HIS A 94 -11.91 -10.59 -4.42
N ARG A 95 -11.86 -9.52 -3.63
CA ARG A 95 -11.04 -9.45 -2.41
C ARG A 95 -11.53 -10.39 -1.32
N GLU A 96 -12.83 -10.59 -1.19
CA GLU A 96 -13.40 -11.59 -0.28
C GLU A 96 -12.98 -13.01 -0.68
N TRP A 97 -13.07 -13.35 -1.98
CA TRP A 97 -12.57 -14.61 -2.52
C TRP A 97 -11.06 -14.79 -2.28
N ALA A 98 -10.27 -13.74 -2.54
CA ALA A 98 -8.82 -13.75 -2.35
C ALA A 98 -8.43 -13.93 -0.88
N ALA A 99 -9.13 -13.27 0.05
CA ALA A 99 -8.89 -13.35 1.48
C ALA A 99 -8.91 -14.78 2.01
N GLY A 100 -9.89 -15.60 1.57
CA GLY A 100 -9.97 -17.00 1.95
C GLY A 100 -8.79 -17.84 1.45
N ARG A 101 -8.31 -17.58 0.22
CA ARG A 101 -7.17 -18.31 -0.38
C ARG A 101 -5.84 -17.88 0.20
N ILE A 102 -5.65 -16.60 0.46
CA ILE A 102 -4.46 -16.09 1.15
C ILE A 102 -4.39 -16.67 2.57
N ALA A 103 -5.51 -16.70 3.30
CA ALA A 103 -5.57 -17.30 4.62
C ALA A 103 -5.23 -18.80 4.59
N LEU A 104 -5.71 -19.55 3.59
CA LEU A 104 -5.37 -20.96 3.42
C LEU A 104 -3.87 -21.15 3.11
N ALA A 105 -3.31 -20.35 2.20
CA ALA A 105 -1.89 -20.42 1.87
C ALA A 105 -1.01 -20.11 3.09
N THR A 106 -1.38 -19.08 3.87
CA THR A 106 -0.69 -18.75 5.12
C THR A 106 -0.77 -19.89 6.13
N LEU A 107 -1.95 -20.51 6.27
CA LEU A 107 -2.14 -21.67 7.14
C LEU A 107 -1.23 -22.83 6.72
N LEU A 108 -1.18 -23.16 5.43
CA LEU A 108 -0.29 -24.22 4.90
C LEU A 108 1.18 -23.95 5.20
N CYS A 109 1.63 -22.70 5.05
CA CYS A 109 3.00 -22.32 5.41
C CYS A 109 3.29 -22.54 6.91
N ILE A 110 2.35 -22.15 7.80
CA ILE A 110 2.53 -22.31 9.25
C ILE A 110 2.50 -23.79 9.66
N LEU A 111 1.68 -24.60 9.01
CA LEU A 111 1.57 -26.02 9.31
C LEU A 111 2.65 -26.88 8.63
N SER A 112 3.36 -26.35 7.64
CA SER A 112 4.36 -27.10 6.87
C SER A 112 5.45 -27.78 7.73
N PRO A 113 5.98 -27.20 8.84
CA PRO A 113 7.00 -27.85 9.64
C PRO A 113 6.48 -28.93 10.60
N ILE A 114 5.16 -29.08 10.76
CA ILE A 114 4.58 -30.07 11.68
C ILE A 114 5.06 -31.48 11.35
N CYS A 115 5.01 -31.88 10.08
CA CYS A 115 5.47 -33.22 9.68
C CYS A 115 6.96 -33.44 9.97
N LEU A 116 7.79 -32.42 9.80
CA LEU A 116 9.22 -32.50 10.10
C LEU A 116 9.46 -32.70 11.59
N PHE A 117 8.76 -31.96 12.47
CA PHE A 117 8.89 -32.11 13.91
C PHE A 117 8.37 -33.46 14.40
N LEU A 118 7.24 -33.95 13.89
CA LEU A 118 6.70 -35.25 14.30
C LEU A 118 7.58 -36.41 13.85
N LEU A 119 8.05 -36.40 12.59
CA LEU A 119 8.91 -37.45 12.07
C LEU A 119 10.30 -37.42 12.73
N GLY A 120 10.83 -36.24 13.05
CA GLY A 120 12.05 -36.08 13.84
C GLY A 120 11.91 -36.64 15.25
N ALA A 121 10.82 -36.35 15.96
CA ALA A 121 10.56 -36.90 17.27
C ALA A 121 10.31 -38.44 17.25
N MET A 122 9.71 -38.94 16.18
CA MET A 122 9.54 -40.41 16.00
C MET A 122 10.86 -41.11 15.78
N SER A 123 11.83 -40.51 15.12
CA SER A 123 13.17 -41.12 14.89
C SER A 123 13.94 -41.33 16.20
N GLU A 124 13.75 -40.45 17.18
CA GLU A 124 14.40 -40.55 18.49
C GLU A 124 13.79 -41.64 19.38
N VAL A 125 12.50 -41.93 19.24
CA VAL A 125 11.76 -42.84 20.13
C VAL A 125 11.64 -44.24 19.53
N SER A 126 11.74 -44.39 18.22
CA SER A 126 11.50 -45.67 17.54
C SER A 126 12.79 -46.46 17.36
N ASP A 127 12.85 -47.62 18.04
CA ASP A 127 13.89 -48.64 17.87
C ASP A 127 13.68 -49.48 16.57
N SER A 128 12.92 -48.93 15.62
CA SER A 128 12.40 -49.65 14.46
C SER A 128 13.41 -49.87 13.32
N GLY A 129 14.67 -49.55 13.50
CA GLY A 129 15.72 -49.75 12.47
C GLY A 129 15.56 -48.89 11.22
N ILE A 130 14.62 -47.93 11.22
CA ILE A 130 14.46 -46.97 10.14
C ILE A 130 15.53 -45.90 10.25
N ASN A 131 16.24 -45.65 9.16
CA ASN A 131 17.30 -44.65 9.15
C ASN A 131 16.73 -43.25 9.49
N GLU A 132 17.25 -42.63 10.57
CA GLU A 132 16.86 -41.30 11.03
C GLU A 132 16.92 -40.24 9.90
N ASN A 133 17.95 -40.34 9.06
CA ASN A 133 18.11 -39.44 7.89
C ASN A 133 16.96 -39.59 6.87
N PHE A 134 16.38 -40.78 6.75
CA PHE A 134 15.26 -41.02 5.86
C PHE A 134 13.97 -40.37 6.37
N LEU A 135 13.69 -40.44 7.67
CA LEU A 135 12.54 -39.78 8.28
C LEU A 135 12.68 -38.26 8.20
N GLY A 136 13.87 -37.73 8.46
CA GLY A 136 14.17 -36.31 8.28
C GLY A 136 13.98 -35.85 6.82
N PHE A 137 14.45 -36.62 5.84
CA PHE A 137 14.27 -36.38 4.43
C PHE A 137 12.79 -36.36 4.04
N CYS A 138 11.99 -37.30 4.51
CA CYS A 138 10.55 -37.34 4.28
C CYS A 138 9.85 -36.12 4.87
N GLY A 139 10.17 -35.71 6.11
CA GLY A 139 9.62 -34.52 6.74
C GLY A 139 9.95 -33.24 6.00
N LEU A 140 11.20 -33.09 5.54
CA LEU A 140 11.64 -31.95 4.75
C LEU A 140 10.95 -31.91 3.38
N THR A 141 10.78 -33.08 2.75
CA THR A 141 10.09 -33.16 1.45
C THR A 141 8.63 -32.72 1.58
N ILE A 142 7.91 -33.18 2.60
CA ILE A 142 6.51 -32.77 2.84
C ILE A 142 6.46 -31.26 3.12
N LEU A 143 7.36 -30.71 3.92
CA LEU A 143 7.46 -29.28 4.20
C LEU A 143 7.60 -28.49 2.89
N LEU A 144 8.56 -28.86 2.04
CA LEU A 144 8.81 -28.16 0.76
C LEU A 144 7.61 -28.25 -0.19
N VAL A 145 6.93 -29.41 -0.25
CA VAL A 145 5.72 -29.56 -1.07
C VAL A 145 4.59 -28.65 -0.59
N LEU A 146 4.35 -28.60 0.73
CA LEU A 146 3.31 -27.73 1.31
C LEU A 146 3.61 -26.24 1.06
N VAL A 147 4.87 -25.83 1.22
CA VAL A 147 5.31 -24.46 0.92
C VAL A 147 5.15 -24.17 -0.58
N ALA A 148 5.52 -25.09 -1.46
CA ALA A 148 5.35 -24.92 -2.90
C ALA A 148 3.86 -24.73 -3.28
N ILE A 149 2.96 -25.49 -2.69
CA ILE A 149 1.50 -25.35 -2.89
C ILE A 149 1.05 -23.97 -2.39
N ALA A 150 1.48 -23.54 -1.21
CA ALA A 150 1.14 -22.24 -0.65
C ALA A 150 1.62 -21.10 -1.55
N VAL A 151 2.86 -21.15 -2.03
CA VAL A 151 3.43 -20.17 -2.98
C VAL A 151 2.65 -20.15 -4.28
N ALA A 152 2.28 -21.30 -4.84
CA ALA A 152 1.46 -21.38 -6.04
C ALA A 152 0.10 -20.67 -5.84
N ILE A 153 -0.53 -20.83 -4.67
CA ILE A 153 -1.78 -20.11 -4.33
C ILE A 153 -1.54 -18.59 -4.28
N TYR A 154 -0.45 -18.12 -3.65
CA TYR A 154 -0.13 -16.69 -3.61
C TYR A 154 0.08 -16.10 -5.00
N ILE A 155 0.85 -16.80 -5.85
CA ILE A 155 1.08 -16.37 -7.24
C ILE A 155 -0.25 -16.34 -8.01
N TYR A 156 -1.08 -17.36 -7.90
CA TYR A 156 -2.38 -17.41 -8.54
C TYR A 156 -3.31 -16.26 -8.14
N VAL A 157 -3.38 -15.97 -6.82
CA VAL A 157 -4.15 -14.84 -6.30
C VAL A 157 -3.55 -13.51 -6.76
N GLY A 158 -2.22 -13.39 -6.80
CA GLY A 158 -1.52 -12.22 -7.31
C GLY A 158 -1.89 -11.92 -8.77
N PHE A 159 -1.83 -12.93 -9.65
CA PHE A 159 -2.25 -12.77 -11.04
C PHE A 159 -3.71 -12.32 -11.18
N LYS A 160 -4.61 -12.89 -10.39
CA LYS A 160 -6.02 -12.47 -10.39
C LYS A 160 -6.24 -11.06 -9.83
N ASN A 161 -5.34 -10.55 -8.99
CA ASN A 161 -5.38 -9.19 -8.48
C ASN A 161 -4.83 -8.16 -9.49
N SER A 162 -4.08 -8.57 -10.50
CA SER A 162 -3.44 -7.69 -11.48
C SER A 162 -4.38 -6.65 -12.11
N PRO A 163 -5.66 -6.96 -12.48
CA PRO A 163 -6.57 -5.97 -13.04
C PRO A 163 -6.90 -4.80 -12.09
N TYR A 164 -6.67 -4.97 -10.78
CA TYR A 164 -6.94 -3.97 -9.74
C TYR A 164 -5.69 -3.25 -9.25
N GLU A 165 -4.54 -3.49 -9.88
CA GLU A 165 -3.26 -2.88 -9.51
C GLU A 165 -3.25 -1.36 -9.68
N PHE A 166 -4.11 -0.83 -10.56
CA PHE A 166 -4.31 0.60 -10.72
C PHE A 166 -4.76 1.30 -9.43
N LEU A 167 -5.52 0.61 -8.56
CA LEU A 167 -5.91 1.15 -7.25
C LEU A 167 -4.70 1.45 -6.35
N ASP A 168 -3.53 0.83 -6.61
CA ASP A 168 -2.28 1.06 -5.88
C ASP A 168 -1.42 2.15 -6.49
N LYS A 169 -1.47 2.28 -7.82
CA LYS A 169 -0.50 3.06 -8.60
C LYS A 169 -1.06 4.38 -9.09
N GLU A 170 -2.38 4.47 -9.32
CA GLU A 170 -3.02 5.60 -9.96
C GLU A 170 -3.95 6.33 -8.99
N HIS A 171 -4.13 7.62 -9.21
CA HIS A 171 -5.18 8.38 -8.54
C HIS A 171 -6.52 8.03 -9.19
N PHE A 172 -7.47 7.62 -8.39
CA PHE A 172 -8.83 7.31 -8.84
C PHE A 172 -9.84 8.12 -8.02
N GLU A 173 -10.99 8.39 -8.64
CA GLU A 173 -12.15 8.98 -7.99
C GLU A 173 -13.29 7.98 -7.93
N LEU A 174 -14.04 8.01 -6.83
CA LEU A 174 -15.23 7.20 -6.70
C LEU A 174 -16.41 7.87 -7.41
N ALA A 175 -17.15 7.11 -8.23
CA ALA A 175 -18.39 7.58 -8.80
C ALA A 175 -19.42 7.87 -7.68
N TYR A 176 -20.44 8.69 -8.01
CA TYR A 176 -21.49 9.06 -7.06
C TYR A 176 -22.13 7.83 -6.40
N GLY A 177 -22.23 7.86 -5.07
CA GLY A 177 -22.84 6.80 -4.27
C GLY A 177 -21.94 5.62 -3.91
N VAL A 178 -20.77 5.44 -4.55
CA VAL A 178 -19.84 4.32 -4.27
C VAL A 178 -19.31 4.40 -2.85
N SER A 179 -18.89 5.58 -2.40
CA SER A 179 -18.39 5.79 -1.03
C SER A 179 -19.44 5.43 0.03
N GLY A 180 -20.71 5.79 -0.21
CA GLY A 180 -21.82 5.43 0.67
C GLY A 180 -22.02 3.92 0.78
N MET A 181 -22.05 3.23 -0.36
CA MET A 181 -22.18 1.76 -0.42
C MET A 181 -21.02 1.06 0.30
N VAL A 182 -19.76 1.49 0.07
CA VAL A 182 -18.59 0.89 0.73
C VAL A 182 -18.63 1.11 2.23
N ARG A 183 -19.00 2.31 2.70
CA ARG A 183 -19.16 2.60 4.13
C ARG A 183 -20.26 1.78 4.80
N GLU A 184 -21.36 1.53 4.12
CA GLU A 184 -22.41 0.66 4.61
C GLU A 184 -21.92 -0.78 4.78
N LYS A 185 -21.22 -1.33 3.76
CA LYS A 185 -20.59 -2.66 3.85
C LYS A 185 -19.54 -2.72 4.96
N GLN A 186 -18.70 -1.70 5.10
CA GLN A 186 -17.69 -1.61 6.14
C GLN A 186 -18.34 -1.60 7.54
N LYS A 187 -19.42 -0.84 7.71
CA LYS A 187 -20.19 -0.79 8.97
C LYS A 187 -20.81 -2.15 9.31
N ALA A 188 -21.37 -2.82 8.33
CA ALA A 188 -21.94 -4.17 8.50
C ALA A 188 -20.84 -5.20 8.84
N PHE A 189 -19.66 -5.10 8.23
CA PHE A 189 -18.55 -6.02 8.44
C PHE A 189 -17.76 -5.73 9.74
N LYS A 190 -17.84 -4.53 10.30
CA LYS A 190 -17.10 -4.09 11.50
C LYS A 190 -17.21 -5.06 12.67
N GLY A 191 -18.42 -5.60 12.91
CA GLY A 191 -18.64 -6.59 13.96
C GLY A 191 -17.86 -7.89 13.74
N THR A 192 -17.81 -8.38 12.50
CA THR A 192 -17.06 -9.58 12.11
C THR A 192 -15.56 -9.34 12.23
N TYR A 193 -15.07 -8.19 11.77
CA TYR A 193 -13.67 -7.78 11.89
C TYR A 193 -13.21 -7.72 13.35
N MET A 194 -13.99 -7.08 14.23
CA MET A 194 -13.69 -6.98 15.65
C MET A 194 -13.66 -8.36 16.33
N LYS A 195 -14.66 -9.21 16.08
CA LYS A 195 -14.71 -10.57 16.62
C LYS A 195 -13.53 -11.41 16.14
N GLY A 196 -13.18 -11.33 14.86
CA GLY A 196 -12.03 -12.03 14.28
C GLY A 196 -10.72 -11.63 14.95
N ASN A 197 -10.49 -10.33 15.15
CA ASN A 197 -9.29 -9.84 15.82
C ASN A 197 -9.25 -10.27 17.29
N ILE A 198 -10.35 -10.21 18.04
CA ILE A 198 -10.39 -10.66 19.45
C ILE A 198 -10.09 -12.16 19.53
N ILE A 199 -10.78 -13.00 18.74
CA ILE A 199 -10.57 -14.45 18.75
C ILE A 199 -9.14 -14.79 18.35
N GLY A 200 -8.61 -14.20 17.26
CA GLY A 200 -7.25 -14.44 16.82
C GLY A 200 -6.21 -14.04 17.87
N THR A 201 -6.37 -12.87 18.51
CA THR A 201 -5.48 -12.42 19.59
C THR A 201 -5.52 -13.36 20.79
N CYS A 202 -6.71 -13.76 21.24
CA CYS A 202 -6.85 -14.72 22.34
C CYS A 202 -6.16 -16.07 22.02
N LEU A 203 -6.36 -16.59 20.80
CA LEU A 203 -5.70 -17.82 20.37
C LEU A 203 -4.17 -17.69 20.34
N CYS A 204 -3.65 -16.57 19.83
CA CYS A 204 -2.20 -16.32 19.83
C CYS A 204 -1.61 -16.22 21.25
N ILE A 205 -2.34 -15.63 22.20
CA ILE A 205 -1.89 -15.53 23.60
C ILE A 205 -1.96 -16.89 24.31
N LEU A 206 -2.97 -17.70 24.00
CA LEU A 206 -3.14 -19.01 24.63
C LEU A 206 -2.25 -20.10 24.01
N ALA A 207 -1.85 -19.97 22.75
CA ALA A 207 -1.05 -20.98 22.06
C ALA A 207 0.28 -21.33 22.77
N PRO A 208 1.09 -20.38 23.28
CA PRO A 208 2.30 -20.68 24.02
C PRO A 208 2.05 -21.50 25.33
N ILE A 209 0.88 -21.37 25.94
CA ILE A 209 0.55 -22.17 27.15
C ILE A 209 0.54 -23.66 26.80
N VAL A 210 0.03 -24.02 25.61
CA VAL A 210 0.04 -25.40 25.13
C VAL A 210 1.48 -25.92 25.00
N LEU A 211 2.40 -25.10 24.48
CA LEU A 211 3.82 -25.46 24.41
C LEU A 211 4.45 -25.65 25.79
N LEU A 212 4.12 -24.75 26.75
CA LEU A 212 4.64 -24.84 28.11
C LEU A 212 4.23 -26.15 28.81
N LEU A 213 3.04 -26.68 28.51
CA LEU A 213 2.62 -28.00 29.00
C LEU A 213 3.55 -29.13 28.50
N GLY A 214 4.12 -28.99 27.31
CA GLY A 214 5.08 -29.91 26.73
C GLY A 214 6.42 -30.01 27.52
N ILE A 215 6.80 -28.92 28.22
CA ILE A 215 8.06 -28.89 28.99
C ILE A 215 8.03 -29.87 30.20
N PHE A 216 6.84 -30.12 30.71
CA PHE A 216 6.67 -31.06 31.84
C PHE A 216 6.67 -32.55 31.44
N THR A 217 6.76 -32.83 30.12
CA THR A 217 6.77 -34.20 29.61
C THR A 217 8.20 -34.68 29.33
N ILE A 218 8.51 -35.88 29.73
CA ILE A 218 9.83 -36.50 29.49
C ILE A 218 9.88 -37.14 28.08
N ASN A 219 8.74 -37.39 27.48
CA ASN A 219 8.65 -38.08 26.20
C ASN A 219 8.74 -37.07 25.04
N THR A 220 9.79 -37.18 24.23
CA THR A 220 10.08 -36.30 23.07
C THR A 220 8.92 -36.26 22.08
N LEU A 221 8.26 -37.40 21.82
CA LEU A 221 7.14 -37.45 20.89
C LEU A 221 5.92 -36.65 21.41
N VAL A 222 5.66 -36.74 22.72
CA VAL A 222 4.57 -35.97 23.34
C VAL A 222 4.90 -34.49 23.35
N SER A 223 6.12 -34.09 23.61
CA SER A 223 6.58 -32.70 23.54
C SER A 223 6.47 -32.13 22.12
N ALA A 224 6.85 -32.91 21.10
CA ALA A 224 6.65 -32.54 19.69
C ALA A 224 5.15 -32.40 19.34
N GLY A 225 4.28 -33.22 19.93
CA GLY A 225 2.84 -33.10 19.80
C GLY A 225 2.29 -31.78 20.32
N PHE A 226 2.76 -31.30 21.48
CA PHE A 226 2.39 -29.98 22.02
C PHE A 226 2.89 -28.83 21.14
N LEU A 227 4.10 -28.92 20.57
CA LEU A 227 4.63 -27.95 19.61
C LEU A 227 3.74 -27.88 18.34
N CYS A 228 3.36 -29.05 17.82
CA CYS A 228 2.48 -29.11 16.65
C CYS A 228 1.09 -28.55 16.96
N ALA A 229 0.54 -28.82 18.14
CA ALA A 229 -0.74 -28.24 18.58
C ALA A 229 -0.66 -26.73 18.70
N MET A 230 0.44 -26.19 19.25
CA MET A 230 0.67 -24.74 19.27
C MET A 230 0.69 -24.14 17.86
N LEU A 231 1.44 -24.74 16.92
CA LEU A 231 1.51 -24.29 15.53
C LEU A 231 0.14 -24.31 14.84
N LEU A 232 -0.67 -25.33 15.13
CA LEU A 232 -2.03 -25.45 14.60
C LEU A 232 -2.92 -24.30 15.12
N ILE A 233 -2.87 -24.01 16.43
CA ILE A 233 -3.64 -22.91 17.04
C ILE A 233 -3.20 -21.56 16.43
N ILE A 234 -1.89 -21.31 16.31
CA ILE A 234 -1.35 -20.09 15.69
C ILE A 234 -1.76 -20.01 14.23
N GLY A 235 -1.69 -21.12 13.49
CA GLY A 235 -2.10 -21.16 12.10
C GLY A 235 -3.57 -20.76 11.89
N ILE A 236 -4.47 -21.26 12.73
CA ILE A 236 -5.89 -20.88 12.73
C ILE A 236 -6.06 -19.39 13.06
N ALA A 237 -5.38 -18.91 14.11
CA ALA A 237 -5.44 -17.52 14.53
C ALA A 237 -4.98 -16.57 13.42
N VAL A 238 -3.84 -16.82 12.80
CA VAL A 238 -3.29 -16.04 11.69
C VAL A 238 -4.22 -16.13 10.45
N GLY A 239 -4.77 -17.30 10.16
CA GLY A 239 -5.74 -17.47 9.09
C GLY A 239 -6.98 -16.58 9.28
N ILE A 240 -7.48 -16.45 10.52
CA ILE A 240 -8.58 -15.54 10.84
C ILE A 240 -8.14 -14.09 10.62
N PHE A 241 -6.98 -13.66 11.15
CA PHE A 241 -6.48 -12.30 10.96
C PHE A 241 -6.35 -11.93 9.47
N VAL A 242 -5.73 -12.82 8.68
CA VAL A 242 -5.53 -12.59 7.25
C VAL A 242 -6.88 -12.45 6.54
N LYS A 243 -7.83 -13.34 6.83
CA LYS A 243 -9.14 -13.30 6.19
C LYS A 243 -9.89 -11.99 6.47
N VAL A 244 -10.01 -11.60 7.74
CA VAL A 244 -10.74 -10.38 8.10
C VAL A 244 -9.96 -9.12 7.75
N GLY A 245 -8.62 -9.15 7.86
CA GLY A 245 -7.75 -8.03 7.54
C GLY A 245 -7.75 -7.67 6.05
N VAL A 246 -7.66 -8.66 5.15
CA VAL A 246 -7.69 -8.43 3.69
C VAL A 246 -9.02 -7.83 3.25
N GLN A 247 -10.14 -8.30 3.83
CA GLN A 247 -11.46 -7.73 3.52
C GLN A 247 -11.60 -6.31 4.04
N TRP A 248 -11.18 -6.04 5.28
CA TRP A 248 -11.20 -4.70 5.86
C TRP A 248 -10.34 -3.72 5.08
N ALA A 249 -9.08 -4.07 4.81
CA ALA A 249 -8.14 -3.26 4.04
C ALA A 249 -8.64 -2.94 2.63
N SER A 250 -9.40 -3.86 2.00
CA SER A 250 -9.98 -3.59 0.68
C SER A 250 -11.05 -2.49 0.69
N MET A 251 -11.81 -2.38 1.79
CA MET A 251 -12.80 -1.30 1.98
C MET A 251 -12.12 0.02 2.30
N GLU A 252 -11.13 0.04 3.22
CA GLU A 252 -10.33 1.23 3.53
C GLU A 252 -9.62 1.79 2.30
N ARG A 253 -9.12 0.89 1.42
CA ARG A 253 -8.47 1.28 0.18
C ARG A 253 -9.41 2.03 -0.77
N LEU A 254 -10.64 1.54 -0.97
CA LEU A 254 -11.62 2.24 -1.80
C LEU A 254 -12.01 3.60 -1.20
N LEU A 255 -12.09 3.69 0.12
CA LEU A 255 -12.41 4.93 0.82
C LEU A 255 -11.21 5.89 0.96
N LEU A 256 -10.01 5.44 0.56
CA LEU A 256 -8.75 6.17 0.80
C LEU A 256 -8.58 6.55 2.28
N GLU A 257 -8.94 5.62 3.18
CA GLU A 257 -8.83 5.79 4.63
C GLU A 257 -7.69 4.93 5.21
N GLY A 258 -7.31 5.17 6.46
CA GLY A 258 -6.26 4.40 7.15
C GLY A 258 -4.90 4.51 6.48
N GLU A 259 -4.28 3.37 6.17
CA GLU A 259 -2.96 3.31 5.51
C GLU A 259 -2.99 3.82 4.05
N PHE A 260 -4.18 3.89 3.43
CA PHE A 260 -4.39 4.33 2.06
C PHE A 260 -4.80 5.80 1.94
N ALA A 261 -4.91 6.52 3.06
CA ALA A 261 -5.17 7.95 3.04
C ALA A 261 -4.09 8.69 2.23
N PRO A 262 -4.46 9.66 1.37
CA PRO A 262 -3.49 10.45 0.63
C PRO A 262 -2.56 11.13 1.64
N LYS A 263 -1.33 10.61 1.76
CA LYS A 263 -0.31 11.26 2.58
C LYS A 263 0.01 12.61 1.95
N SER A 264 0.00 13.66 2.74
CA SER A 264 0.46 14.97 2.32
C SER A 264 1.82 14.81 1.61
N LYS A 265 1.92 15.35 0.39
CA LYS A 265 3.00 15.04 -0.56
C LYS A 265 4.40 15.40 -0.04
N ASN A 266 4.49 16.20 1.02
CA ASN A 266 5.73 16.67 1.63
C ASN A 266 6.19 15.85 2.84
N GLU A 267 5.27 15.35 3.68
CA GLU A 267 5.66 14.64 4.91
C GLU A 267 6.31 13.27 4.69
N SER A 268 5.98 12.57 3.60
CA SER A 268 6.32 11.15 3.51
C SER A 268 7.67 10.82 2.89
N LYS A 269 8.24 11.68 2.03
CA LYS A 269 9.48 11.34 1.30
C LYS A 269 10.73 11.54 2.14
N LEU A 270 10.83 12.66 2.85
CA LEU A 270 11.97 12.96 3.71
C LEU A 270 11.99 12.02 4.92
N ALA A 271 10.88 11.93 5.65
CA ALA A 271 10.75 11.04 6.79
C ALA A 271 11.01 9.56 6.44
N GLY A 272 10.46 9.08 5.31
CA GLY A 272 10.71 7.73 4.83
C GLY A 272 12.18 7.48 4.44
N THR A 273 12.82 8.44 3.78
CA THR A 273 14.24 8.34 3.41
C THR A 273 15.14 8.33 4.65
N ILE A 274 14.89 9.23 5.61
CA ILE A 274 15.62 9.30 6.87
C ILE A 274 15.48 7.99 7.64
N THR A 275 14.27 7.45 7.76
CA THR A 275 14.00 6.17 8.41
C THR A 275 14.78 5.04 7.75
N THR A 276 14.77 4.95 6.43
CA THR A 276 15.50 3.89 5.68
C THR A 276 17.00 3.99 5.91
N VAL A 277 17.59 5.17 5.76
CA VAL A 277 19.02 5.41 5.98
C VAL A 277 19.40 5.10 7.44
N TYR A 278 18.59 5.54 8.39
CA TYR A 278 18.82 5.28 9.82
C TYR A 278 18.90 3.77 10.12
N TRP A 279 17.93 2.97 9.65
CA TRP A 279 17.92 1.53 9.92
C TRP A 279 19.02 0.78 9.18
N LEU A 280 19.42 1.23 7.97
CA LEU A 280 20.59 0.67 7.27
C LEU A 280 21.88 0.91 8.06
N LEU A 281 22.09 2.13 8.58
CA LEU A 281 23.25 2.47 9.40
C LEU A 281 23.25 1.68 10.73
N ALA A 282 22.11 1.60 11.41
CA ALA A 282 21.98 0.82 12.65
C ALA A 282 22.31 -0.66 12.42
N THR A 283 21.84 -1.24 11.33
CA THR A 283 22.13 -2.61 10.94
C THR A 283 23.62 -2.80 10.64
N ALA A 284 24.24 -1.89 9.89
CA ALA A 284 25.66 -1.93 9.58
C ALA A 284 26.51 -1.87 10.86
N VAL A 285 26.21 -0.97 11.77
CA VAL A 285 26.90 -0.85 13.07
C VAL A 285 26.71 -2.13 13.90
N TYR A 286 25.51 -2.70 13.94
CA TYR A 286 25.24 -3.96 14.62
C TYR A 286 26.09 -5.10 14.08
N LEU A 287 26.15 -5.24 12.76
CA LEU A 287 26.93 -6.32 12.12
C LEU A 287 28.43 -6.14 12.38
N VAL A 288 28.97 -4.94 12.16
CA VAL A 288 30.39 -4.66 12.41
C VAL A 288 30.76 -4.95 13.87
N TRP A 289 29.94 -4.49 14.81
CA TRP A 289 30.18 -4.73 16.22
C TRP A 289 30.07 -6.21 16.59
N SER A 290 29.06 -6.92 16.08
CA SER A 290 28.84 -8.35 16.36
C SER A 290 30.00 -9.21 15.81
N PHE A 291 30.45 -8.95 14.58
CA PHE A 291 31.58 -9.68 14.00
C PHE A 291 32.92 -9.32 14.66
N ALA A 292 33.17 -8.07 14.97
CA ALA A 292 34.42 -7.64 15.62
C ALA A 292 34.56 -8.18 17.05
N SER A 293 33.45 -8.23 17.80
CA SER A 293 33.46 -8.66 19.22
C SER A 293 33.17 -10.14 19.41
N SER A 294 32.60 -10.83 18.41
CA SER A 294 32.07 -12.21 18.50
C SER A 294 31.09 -12.45 19.66
N LYS A 295 30.52 -11.36 20.25
CA LYS A 295 29.62 -11.41 21.42
C LYS A 295 28.16 -11.18 21.04
N TRP A 296 27.63 -12.04 20.19
CA TRP A 296 26.25 -11.94 19.69
C TRP A 296 25.17 -11.85 20.77
N GLY A 297 25.42 -12.48 21.94
CA GLY A 297 24.49 -12.45 23.09
C GLY A 297 24.37 -11.09 23.78
N ILE A 298 25.27 -10.12 23.50
CA ILE A 298 25.25 -8.77 24.09
C ILE A 298 24.90 -7.72 23.05
N THR A 299 25.37 -7.89 21.81
CA THR A 299 25.20 -6.88 20.74
C THR A 299 23.75 -6.61 20.33
N TRP A 300 22.83 -7.56 20.61
CA TRP A 300 21.40 -7.36 20.35
C TRP A 300 20.79 -6.15 21.08
N ILE A 301 21.44 -5.66 22.16
CA ILE A 301 21.00 -4.48 22.93
C ILE A 301 20.99 -3.21 22.07
N LEU A 302 21.71 -3.22 20.94
CA LEU A 302 21.71 -2.10 19.99
C LEU A 302 20.31 -1.85 19.40
N TRP A 303 19.48 -2.90 19.22
CA TRP A 303 18.16 -2.74 18.63
C TRP A 303 17.18 -1.94 19.49
N PRO A 304 17.00 -2.22 20.79
CA PRO A 304 16.20 -1.35 21.65
C PRO A 304 16.69 0.08 21.70
N ILE A 305 18.02 0.29 21.78
CA ILE A 305 18.63 1.64 21.79
C ILE A 305 18.37 2.36 20.47
N ALA A 306 18.57 1.68 19.34
CA ALA A 306 18.28 2.22 18.01
C ALA A 306 16.80 2.60 17.87
N GLY A 307 15.87 1.78 18.41
CA GLY A 307 14.44 2.09 18.41
C GLY A 307 14.11 3.39 19.14
N ILE A 308 14.69 3.60 20.33
CA ILE A 308 14.50 4.84 21.11
C ILE A 308 15.09 6.06 20.37
N LEU A 309 16.29 5.93 19.83
CA LEU A 309 16.95 6.99 19.05
C LEU A 309 16.16 7.32 17.77
N HIS A 310 15.61 6.32 17.08
CA HIS A 310 14.78 6.54 15.90
C HIS A 310 13.53 7.36 16.26
N ALA A 311 12.85 7.05 17.36
CA ALA A 311 11.70 7.83 17.82
C ALA A 311 12.08 9.30 18.11
N ALA A 312 13.24 9.54 18.72
CA ALA A 312 13.74 10.89 18.96
C ALA A 312 14.06 11.64 17.64
N VAL A 313 14.70 10.97 16.68
CA VAL A 313 14.99 11.54 15.36
C VAL A 313 13.69 11.91 14.63
N MET A 314 12.70 11.03 14.64
CA MET A 314 11.41 11.30 14.00
C MET A 314 10.65 12.44 14.67
N ALA A 315 10.71 12.58 15.99
CA ALA A 315 10.14 13.71 16.70
C ALA A 315 10.81 15.05 16.30
N ILE A 316 12.12 15.05 16.06
CA ILE A 316 12.83 16.22 15.57
C ILE A 316 12.42 16.56 14.14
N VAL A 317 12.34 15.55 13.26
CA VAL A 317 11.91 15.73 11.85
C VAL A 317 10.53 16.34 11.79
N SER A 318 9.56 15.85 12.58
CA SER A 318 8.20 16.40 12.61
C SER A 318 8.14 17.85 13.05
N LEU A 319 9.02 18.29 13.97
CA LEU A 319 9.11 19.69 14.38
C LEU A 319 9.64 20.61 13.26
N PHE A 320 10.54 20.10 12.41
CA PHE A 320 11.03 20.86 11.26
C PHE A 320 9.97 20.97 10.16
N GLU A 321 9.22 19.90 9.89
CA GLU A 321 8.12 19.88 8.92
C GLU A 321 7.00 20.86 9.32
N GLU A 322 6.61 20.91 10.62
CA GLU A 322 5.60 21.86 11.13
C GLU A 322 6.06 23.35 11.03
N LYS A 323 7.37 23.60 11.05
CA LYS A 323 7.92 24.95 10.89
C LYS A 323 7.94 25.44 9.44
N GLU A 324 8.07 24.53 8.47
CA GLU A 324 8.02 24.88 7.05
C GLU A 324 6.59 25.13 6.57
N GLU A 325 5.59 24.43 7.12
CA GLU A 325 4.17 24.68 6.81
C GLU A 325 3.64 26.05 7.33
N LYS A 326 4.29 26.63 8.35
CA LYS A 326 3.89 27.93 8.93
C LYS A 326 4.59 29.14 8.29
N LYS A 327 5.42 28.93 7.26
CA LYS A 327 6.07 29.98 6.47
C LYS A 327 5.48 30.09 5.08
#